data_c6ad4948f741ce697cda6baa10d7d28b
#
_entry.id   c6ad4948f741ce697cda6baa10d7d28b
#
_cell.length_a   1.000
_cell.length_b   1.000
_cell.length_c   1.000
_cell.angle_alpha   90.00
_cell.angle_beta   90.00
_cell.angle_gamma   90.00
#
_symmetry.space_group_name_H-M   'P 1'
#
loop_
_entity.id
_entity.type
_entity.pdbx_description
1 polymer ?
#
loop_
_entity_poly.entity_id
_entity_poly.type
_entity_poly.pdbx_seq_one_letter_code
_entity_poly.pdbx_strand_id
1 'polypeptide(L)' 'MWTHFRLASDLVTAEAWKELILDQGVPCQIWPLDLTKRGVVFTPYQVVVPNDRVHVAGLSVQHA' A
#
# COMPACT_ATOMS: atom_id res chain seq x y z
N MET A 1 -6.48 -12.61 5.06
CA MET A 1 -5.80 -11.74 6.04
C MET A 1 -4.92 -10.73 5.30
N TRP A 2 -4.88 -9.50 5.76
CA TRP A 2 -4.08 -8.44 5.16
C TRP A 2 -2.69 -8.41 5.76
N THR A 3 -1.70 -8.21 4.92
CA THR A 3 -0.30 -8.23 5.33
C THR A 3 0.36 -6.90 4.94
N HIS A 4 1.16 -6.36 5.84
CA HIS A 4 1.97 -5.18 5.53
C HIS A 4 2.91 -5.49 4.38
N PHE A 5 2.85 -4.67 3.34
CA PHE A 5 3.70 -4.84 2.16
C PHE A 5 4.79 -3.78 2.09
N ARG A 6 4.41 -2.51 2.22
CA ARG A 6 5.35 -1.39 2.14
C ARG A 6 4.93 -0.27 3.06
N LEU A 7 5.93 0.52 3.46
CA LEU A 7 5.74 1.76 4.19
C LEU A 7 5.90 2.92 3.22
N ALA A 8 4.92 3.81 3.18
CA ALA A 8 4.98 5.04 2.39
C ALA A 8 5.18 6.23 3.31
N SER A 9 5.99 7.19 2.90
CA SER A 9 6.32 8.35 3.73
C SER A 9 5.16 9.33 3.86
N ASP A 10 4.20 9.30 2.91
CA ASP A 10 3.04 10.18 2.92
C ASP A 10 1.89 9.51 2.16
N LEU A 11 0.72 10.17 2.19
CA LEU A 11 -0.47 9.65 1.54
C LEU A 11 -0.33 9.61 0.02
N VAL A 12 0.31 10.60 -0.58
CA VAL A 12 0.48 10.64 -2.04
C VAL A 12 1.30 9.45 -2.52
N THR A 13 2.38 9.15 -1.83
CA THR A 13 3.21 7.98 -2.16
C THR A 13 2.44 6.68 -1.95
N ALA A 14 1.67 6.59 -0.86
CA ALA A 14 0.85 5.41 -0.58
C ALA A 14 -0.19 5.17 -1.68
N GLU A 15 -0.84 6.23 -2.13
CA GLU A 15 -1.82 6.13 -3.21
C GLU A 15 -1.19 5.71 -4.53
N ALA A 16 0.03 6.18 -4.82
CA ALA A 16 0.76 5.77 -6.00
C ALA A 16 1.06 4.26 -5.97
N TRP A 17 1.51 3.74 -4.82
CA TRP A 17 1.71 2.30 -4.66
C TRP A 17 0.41 1.52 -4.81
N LYS A 18 -0.67 2.03 -4.21
CA LYS A 18 -1.97 1.39 -4.29
C LYS A 18 -2.43 1.27 -5.74
N GLU A 19 -2.35 2.35 -6.51
CA GLU A 19 -2.76 2.33 -7.91
C GLU A 19 -1.95 1.34 -8.73
N LEU A 20 -0.64 1.30 -8.51
CA LEU A 20 0.23 0.38 -9.20
C LEU A 20 -0.15 -1.09 -8.93
N ILE A 21 -0.41 -1.40 -7.66
CA ILE A 21 -0.76 -2.76 -7.24
C ILE A 21 -2.15 -3.14 -7.75
N LEU A 22 -3.13 -2.23 -7.64
CA LEU A 22 -4.48 -2.47 -8.15
C LEU A 22 -4.49 -2.70 -9.65
N ASP A 23 -3.65 -2.01 -10.39
CA ASP A 23 -3.54 -2.15 -11.83
C ASP A 23 -3.11 -3.56 -12.24
N GLN A 24 -2.44 -4.28 -11.35
CA GLN A 24 -2.05 -5.67 -11.55
C GLN A 24 -3.13 -6.66 -11.12
N GLY A 25 -4.30 -6.17 -10.73
CA GLY A 25 -5.39 -7.03 -10.30
C GLY A 25 -5.27 -7.52 -8.85
N VAL A 26 -4.39 -6.93 -8.06
CA VAL A 26 -4.20 -7.30 -6.66
C VAL A 26 -4.96 -6.33 -5.76
N PRO A 27 -5.88 -6.80 -4.90
CA PRO A 27 -6.53 -5.92 -3.93
C PRO A 27 -5.48 -5.27 -3.03
N CYS A 28 -5.71 -3.99 -2.70
CA CYS A 28 -4.74 -3.24 -1.92
C CYS A 28 -5.47 -2.19 -1.09
N GLN A 29 -4.99 -1.97 0.14
CA GLN A 29 -5.50 -0.91 1.02
C GLN A 29 -4.33 -0.15 1.60
N ILE A 30 -4.60 1.08 2.01
CA ILE A 30 -3.62 1.93 2.70
C ILE A 30 -4.20 2.38 4.03
N TRP A 31 -3.37 2.34 5.06
CA TRP A 31 -3.76 2.70 6.42
C TRP A 31 -2.71 3.62 7.02
N PRO A 32 -3.11 4.70 7.71
CA PRO A 32 -2.12 5.51 8.44
C PRO A 32 -1.51 4.68 9.56
N LEU A 33 -0.23 4.88 9.84
CA LEU A 33 0.42 4.23 10.99
C LEU A 33 -0.20 4.72 12.30
N ASP A 34 -0.58 6.00 12.34
CA ASP A 34 -1.32 6.58 13.44
C ASP A 34 -2.76 6.77 12.99
N LEU A 35 -3.69 5.98 13.52
CA LEU A 35 -5.09 6.00 13.11
C LEU A 35 -5.77 7.34 13.38
N THR A 36 -5.24 8.14 14.30
CA THR A 36 -5.77 9.48 14.57
C THR A 36 -5.47 10.45 13.44
N LYS A 37 -4.55 10.09 12.53
CA LYS A 37 -4.13 10.94 11.42
C LYS A 37 -4.70 10.48 10.08
N ARG A 38 -5.82 9.77 10.10
CA ARG A 38 -6.48 9.34 8.87
C ARG A 38 -6.85 10.57 8.03
N GLY A 39 -6.45 10.56 6.76
CA GLY A 39 -6.70 11.67 5.86
C GLY A 39 -5.65 12.78 5.89
N VAL A 40 -4.71 12.73 6.84
CA VAL A 40 -3.60 13.68 6.86
C VAL A 40 -2.58 13.25 5.78
N VAL A 41 -2.23 14.19 4.90
CA VAL A 41 -1.36 13.87 3.75
C VAL A 41 0.08 13.61 4.17
N PHE A 42 0.62 14.42 5.06
CA PHE A 42 2.04 14.37 5.42
C PHE A 42 2.28 13.52 6.67
N THR A 43 1.82 12.28 6.63
CA THR A 43 2.07 11.31 7.68
C THR A 43 2.34 9.95 7.04
N PRO A 44 3.15 9.07 7.67
CA PRO A 44 3.42 7.75 7.10
C PRO A 44 2.17 6.89 6.98
N TYR A 45 2.06 6.17 5.88
CA TYR A 45 1.00 5.19 5.66
C TYR A 45 1.62 3.83 5.35
N GLN A 46 0.90 2.77 5.69
CA GLN A 46 1.29 1.43 5.30
C GLN A 46 0.41 0.94 4.16
N VAL A 47 1.02 0.27 3.22
CA VAL A 47 0.33 -0.37 2.11
C VAL A 47 0.16 -1.84 2.48
N VAL A 48 -1.07 -2.34 2.46
CA VAL A 48 -1.37 -3.73 2.83
C VAL A 48 -2.04 -4.45 1.67
N VAL A 49 -1.72 -5.72 1.54
CA VAL A 49 -2.26 -6.61 0.50
C VAL A 49 -2.70 -7.92 1.16
N PRO A 50 -3.59 -8.70 0.52
CA PRO A 50 -3.92 -10.03 1.04
C PRO A 50 -2.67 -10.89 1.13
N ASN A 51 -2.59 -11.69 2.19
CA ASN A 51 -1.40 -12.49 2.46
C ASN A 51 -1.02 -13.41 1.31
N ASP A 52 -2.00 -13.95 0.60
CA ASP A 52 -1.77 -14.84 -0.54
C ASP A 52 -1.37 -14.10 -1.82
N ARG A 53 -1.36 -12.76 -1.79
CA ARG A 53 -1.03 -11.94 -2.95
C ARG A 53 0.25 -11.12 -2.77
N VAL A 54 0.95 -11.29 -1.65
CA VAL A 54 2.18 -10.54 -1.38
C VAL A 54 3.22 -10.78 -2.46
N HIS A 55 3.37 -12.01 -2.90
CA HIS A 55 4.32 -12.37 -3.94
C HIS A 55 4.02 -11.63 -5.26
N VAL A 56 2.74 -11.60 -5.65
CA VAL A 56 2.31 -10.92 -6.89
C VAL A 56 2.56 -9.43 -6.79
N ALA A 57 2.25 -8.81 -5.64
CA ALA A 57 2.50 -7.40 -5.42
C ALA A 57 3.99 -7.07 -5.52
N GLY A 58 4.84 -7.94 -4.98
CA GLY A 58 6.29 -7.77 -5.07
C GLY A 58 6.78 -7.79 -6.52
N LEU A 59 6.26 -8.67 -7.35
CA LEU A 59 6.61 -8.72 -8.77
C LEU A 59 6.14 -7.46 -9.50
N SER A 60 4.94 -6.97 -9.21
CA SER A 60 4.42 -5.75 -9.82
C SER A 60 5.31 -4.55 -9.54
N VAL A 61 5.77 -4.43 -8.30
CA VAL A 61 6.65 -3.33 -7.89
C VAL A 61 8.01 -3.42 -8.56
N GLN A 62 8.54 -4.63 -8.77
CA GLN A 62 9.83 -4.80 -9.43
C GLN A 62 9.82 -4.32 -10.89
N HIS A 63 8.68 -4.39 -11.54
CA HIS A 63 8.54 -3.97 -12.93
C HIS A 63 8.09 -2.52 -13.09
N ALA A 64 7.87 -1.84 -11.99
CA ALA A 64 7.54 -0.42 -11.99
C ALA A 64 8.80 0.44 -11.86
#